data_95adb46773461d6c3bf313c0d2fb47f6
#
_entry.id   95adb46773461d6c3bf313c0d2fb47f6
#
_cell.length_a   1.000
_cell.length_b   1.000
_cell.length_c   1.000
_cell.angle_alpha   90.00
_cell.angle_beta   90.00
_cell.angle_gamma   90.00
#
_symmetry.space_group_name_H-M   'P 1'
#
loop_
_entity.id
_entity.type
_entity.pdbx_description
1 polymer ?
#
loop_
_entity_poly.entity_id
_entity_poly.type
_entity_poly.pdbx_seq_one_letter_code
_entity_poly.pdbx_strand_id
1 'polypeptide(L)'
;TGLKAENQGKLLKEFWDTINNRKKVNINLLTDTDVETFKLNDDMIIVIYVPMARREQKPVYINDDIFNGTFRRNHEGDYHCTKLQVKTMIRDQTDNTMDMSVLDDVPMTDLNYETIQGYRNRHRSLKPAHPFGRLDDFEYLRSIGAAAISNIDKQLHPTAAGMLMFGDEYNIVRHFPEYFLDYQEILDPSIRWTDRLQSSSGEWSGNICDFYFRVYNKLITDIKIPFKTVDGNRIDDTPIHEALREA
;
A
#
# COMPACT_ATOMS: atom_id res chain seq x y z
N THR A 1 -34.47 23.98 -3.02
CA THR A 1 -35.94 23.91 -3.12
C THR A 1 -36.49 23.56 -1.77
N GLY A 2 -37.27 24.47 -1.18
CA GLY A 2 -37.88 24.26 0.13
C GLY A 2 -38.96 23.15 0.09
N LEU A 3 -39.05 22.40 1.18
CA LEU A 3 -40.06 21.39 1.40
C LEU A 3 -41.19 21.96 2.26
N LYS A 4 -42.45 21.66 1.88
CA LYS A 4 -43.58 22.02 2.78
C LYS A 4 -43.50 21.13 4.03
N ALA A 5 -43.66 21.71 5.21
CA ALA A 5 -43.54 21.03 6.50
C ALA A 5 -44.40 19.75 6.59
N GLU A 6 -45.57 19.70 5.92
CA GLU A 6 -46.47 18.58 5.89
C GLU A 6 -45.90 17.31 5.25
N ASN A 7 -44.91 17.44 4.35
CA ASN A 7 -44.31 16.34 3.61
C ASN A 7 -42.95 15.86 4.18
N GLN A 8 -42.40 16.57 5.16
CA GLN A 8 -41.06 16.29 5.70
C GLN A 8 -40.96 14.87 6.30
N GLY A 9 -41.86 14.52 7.19
CA GLY A 9 -41.82 13.21 7.86
C GLY A 9 -41.95 12.04 6.89
N LYS A 10 -42.77 12.19 5.86
CA LYS A 10 -42.94 11.17 4.83
C LYS A 10 -41.64 11.02 4.00
N LEU A 11 -41.05 12.13 3.60
CA LEU A 11 -39.83 12.13 2.79
C LEU A 11 -38.62 11.56 3.55
N LEU A 12 -38.46 11.93 4.83
CA LEU A 12 -37.41 11.37 5.67
C LEU A 12 -37.58 9.87 5.87
N LYS A 13 -38.83 9.42 6.08
CA LYS A 13 -39.11 7.96 6.17
C LYS A 13 -38.77 7.25 4.87
N GLU A 14 -39.21 7.75 3.72
CA GLU A 14 -38.90 7.17 2.42
C GLU A 14 -37.39 7.16 2.13
N PHE A 15 -36.68 8.20 2.55
CA PHE A 15 -35.22 8.29 2.45
C PHE A 15 -34.56 7.19 3.28
N TRP A 16 -34.89 7.07 4.58
CA TRP A 16 -34.31 6.05 5.46
C TRP A 16 -34.72 4.62 5.00
N ASP A 17 -35.94 4.39 4.58
CA ASP A 17 -36.37 3.11 4.03
C ASP A 17 -35.59 2.75 2.76
N THR A 18 -35.20 3.75 1.96
CA THR A 18 -34.43 3.54 0.73
C THR A 18 -32.99 3.18 1.01
N ILE A 19 -32.28 3.96 1.85
CA ILE A 19 -30.84 3.76 2.12
C ILE A 19 -30.59 2.51 2.98
N ASN A 20 -31.55 2.08 3.80
CA ASN A 20 -31.47 0.83 4.57
C ASN A 20 -31.89 -0.41 3.76
N ASN A 21 -32.44 -0.25 2.57
CA ASN A 21 -32.79 -1.36 1.70
C ASN A 21 -31.54 -1.81 0.90
N ARG A 22 -30.95 -2.94 1.28
CA ARG A 22 -29.72 -3.48 0.64
C ARG A 22 -29.86 -3.76 -0.86
N LYS A 23 -31.06 -3.93 -1.39
CA LYS A 23 -31.29 -4.01 -2.84
C LYS A 23 -31.24 -2.66 -3.53
N LYS A 24 -31.39 -1.57 -2.77
CA LYS A 24 -31.31 -0.21 -3.28
C LYS A 24 -29.91 0.38 -3.07
N VAL A 25 -29.35 0.23 -1.87
CA VAL A 25 -28.01 0.68 -1.50
C VAL A 25 -27.35 -0.46 -0.73
N ASN A 26 -26.20 -0.94 -1.20
CA ASN A 26 -25.52 -2.11 -0.61
C ASN A 26 -25.12 -1.90 0.86
N ILE A 27 -24.78 -0.69 1.24
CA ILE A 27 -24.40 -0.31 2.61
C ILE A 27 -24.86 1.11 2.91
N ASN A 28 -25.54 1.30 4.04
CA ASN A 28 -25.85 2.62 4.57
C ASN A 28 -24.64 3.15 5.36
N LEU A 29 -24.14 4.32 4.98
CA LEU A 29 -23.02 5.00 5.65
C LEU A 29 -23.48 6.03 6.68
N LEU A 30 -24.78 6.37 6.69
CA LEU A 30 -25.34 7.44 7.50
C LEU A 30 -25.80 6.94 8.86
N THR A 31 -25.65 7.80 9.85
CA THR A 31 -26.25 7.68 11.18
C THR A 31 -27.33 8.73 11.34
N ASP A 32 -28.14 8.63 12.38
CA ASP A 32 -29.21 9.60 12.66
C ASP A 32 -28.68 11.03 12.82
N THR A 33 -27.45 11.20 13.26
CA THR A 33 -26.81 12.51 13.43
C THR A 33 -26.34 13.14 12.13
N ASP A 34 -26.29 12.38 11.04
CA ASP A 34 -25.86 12.87 9.72
C ASP A 34 -26.99 13.51 8.92
N VAL A 35 -28.22 13.46 9.42
CA VAL A 35 -29.41 14.02 8.76
C VAL A 35 -30.07 15.05 9.65
N GLU A 36 -29.94 16.30 9.31
CA GLU A 36 -30.47 17.42 10.06
C GLU A 36 -31.55 18.17 9.26
N THR A 37 -32.51 18.76 9.96
CA THR A 37 -33.54 19.57 9.35
C THR A 37 -33.50 20.97 9.90
N PHE A 38 -33.53 21.95 9.02
CA PHE A 38 -33.50 23.36 9.35
C PHE A 38 -34.73 24.07 8.78
N LYS A 39 -35.31 24.96 9.58
CA LYS A 39 -36.37 25.86 9.11
C LYS A 39 -35.72 27.13 8.55
N LEU A 40 -36.02 27.41 7.28
CA LEU A 40 -35.59 28.68 6.63
C LEU A 40 -36.82 29.41 6.09
N ASN A 41 -37.22 30.46 6.75
CA ASN A 41 -38.48 31.16 6.54
C ASN A 41 -39.68 30.20 6.71
N ASP A 42 -40.52 30.04 5.70
CA ASP A 42 -41.68 29.10 5.70
C ASP A 42 -41.33 27.71 5.12
N ASP A 43 -40.08 27.51 4.69
CA ASP A 43 -39.61 26.29 4.11
C ASP A 43 -38.76 25.45 5.09
N MET A 44 -38.73 24.16 4.87
CA MET A 44 -37.86 23.24 5.58
C MET A 44 -36.72 22.77 4.64
N ILE A 45 -35.51 22.73 5.16
CA ILE A 45 -34.33 22.25 4.46
C ILE A 45 -33.84 21.01 5.18
N ILE A 46 -33.56 19.93 4.43
CA ILE A 46 -32.89 18.73 4.93
C ILE A 46 -31.43 18.83 4.50
N VAL A 47 -30.54 18.76 5.46
CA VAL A 47 -29.09 18.71 5.25
C VAL A 47 -28.62 17.30 5.57
N ILE A 48 -27.94 16.67 4.63
CA ILE A 48 -27.41 15.33 4.78
C ILE A 48 -25.89 15.42 4.66
N TYR A 49 -25.20 15.06 5.72
CA TYR A 49 -23.75 14.88 5.70
C TYR A 49 -23.43 13.44 5.29
N VAL A 50 -22.77 13.26 4.17
CA VAL A 50 -22.38 11.93 3.68
C VAL A 50 -20.90 11.70 4.01
N PRO A 51 -20.58 10.84 5.01
CA PRO A 51 -19.22 10.53 5.36
C PRO A 51 -18.52 9.76 4.24
N MET A 52 -17.20 9.88 4.18
CA MET A 52 -16.40 9.08 3.26
C MET A 52 -16.45 7.61 3.66
N ALA A 53 -16.82 6.73 2.74
CA ALA A 53 -16.78 5.28 2.95
C ALA A 53 -15.37 4.83 3.31
N ARG A 54 -15.24 3.99 4.34
CA ARG A 54 -13.98 3.34 4.72
C ARG A 54 -13.54 2.38 3.63
N ARG A 55 -12.28 1.93 3.69
CA ARG A 55 -11.68 1.03 2.70
C ARG A 55 -12.48 -0.26 2.55
N GLU A 56 -12.85 -0.89 3.65
CA GLU A 56 -13.64 -2.13 3.73
C GLU A 56 -15.09 -1.98 3.27
N GLN A 57 -15.61 -0.74 3.22
CA GLN A 57 -16.97 -0.44 2.80
C GLN A 57 -17.09 -0.13 1.30
N LYS A 58 -15.99 0.05 0.60
CA LYS A 58 -15.97 0.35 -0.86
C LYS A 58 -15.98 -0.94 -1.67
N PRO A 59 -16.62 -0.93 -2.86
CA PRO A 59 -17.42 0.16 -3.41
C PRO A 59 -18.80 0.27 -2.76
N VAL A 60 -19.31 1.50 -2.65
CA VAL A 60 -20.73 1.73 -2.37
C VAL A 60 -21.46 1.76 -3.71
N TYR A 61 -22.49 0.92 -3.86
CA TYR A 61 -23.24 0.82 -5.11
C TYR A 61 -24.74 0.75 -4.88
N ILE A 62 -25.49 1.08 -5.92
CA ILE A 62 -26.95 1.10 -5.90
C ILE A 62 -27.54 0.03 -6.83
N ASN A 63 -28.81 -0.32 -6.58
CA ASN A 63 -29.63 -1.22 -7.41
C ASN A 63 -29.03 -2.62 -7.60
N ASP A 64 -28.29 -3.11 -6.61
CA ASP A 64 -27.66 -4.43 -6.60
C ASP A 64 -26.71 -4.69 -7.80
N ASP A 65 -26.17 -3.61 -8.39
CA ASP A 65 -25.24 -3.68 -9.52
C ASP A 65 -23.93 -3.00 -9.18
N ILE A 66 -22.93 -3.81 -8.81
CA ILE A 66 -21.63 -3.33 -8.38
C ILE A 66 -20.85 -2.58 -9.49
N PHE A 67 -21.02 -2.97 -10.75
CA PHE A 67 -20.26 -2.37 -11.85
C PHE A 67 -20.92 -1.15 -12.47
N ASN A 68 -22.27 -1.12 -12.53
CA ASN A 68 -22.99 0.00 -13.10
C ASN A 68 -23.65 0.88 -12.01
N GLY A 69 -23.73 0.40 -10.78
CA GLY A 69 -24.30 1.14 -9.64
C GLY A 69 -23.27 1.89 -8.80
N THR A 70 -21.97 1.80 -9.11
CA THR A 70 -20.91 2.51 -8.38
C THR A 70 -20.61 3.85 -9.02
N PHE A 71 -20.74 4.91 -8.23
CA PHE A 71 -20.53 6.29 -8.68
C PHE A 71 -19.44 6.99 -7.87
N ARG A 72 -18.86 7.97 -8.48
CA ARG A 72 -17.90 8.90 -7.87
C ARG A 72 -18.37 10.32 -8.06
N ARG A 73 -18.46 11.08 -6.97
CA ARG A 73 -18.69 12.52 -7.00
C ARG A 73 -17.43 13.21 -7.48
N ASN A 74 -17.57 14.07 -8.51
CA ASN A 74 -16.50 14.96 -8.96
C ASN A 74 -17.12 16.33 -9.25
N HIS A 75 -16.74 17.33 -8.47
CA HIS A 75 -17.36 18.66 -8.46
C HIS A 75 -18.89 18.56 -8.29
N GLU A 76 -19.66 18.97 -9.28
CA GLU A 76 -21.13 19.01 -9.25
C GLU A 76 -21.79 17.73 -9.84
N GLY A 77 -21.00 16.85 -10.45
CA GLY A 77 -21.51 15.67 -11.14
C GLY A 77 -21.24 14.35 -10.44
N ASP A 78 -22.15 13.38 -10.63
CA ASP A 78 -21.98 11.99 -10.24
C ASP A 78 -21.65 11.17 -11.48
N TYR A 79 -20.48 10.55 -11.50
CA TYR A 79 -19.96 9.81 -12.64
C TYR A 79 -19.82 8.34 -12.31
N HIS A 80 -20.21 7.49 -13.23
CA HIS A 80 -19.97 6.05 -13.11
C HIS A 80 -18.48 5.75 -12.95
N CYS A 81 -18.15 4.89 -12.01
CA CYS A 81 -16.81 4.35 -11.91
C CYS A 81 -16.55 3.38 -13.07
N THR A 82 -15.34 3.40 -13.61
CA THR A 82 -14.93 2.41 -14.60
C THR A 82 -14.83 1.02 -13.95
N LYS A 83 -14.97 -0.04 -14.76
CA LYS A 83 -14.80 -1.43 -14.26
C LYS A 83 -13.45 -1.65 -13.57
N LEU A 84 -12.38 -0.99 -14.04
CA LEU A 84 -11.07 -1.06 -13.42
C LEU A 84 -11.07 -0.43 -12.02
N GLN A 85 -11.67 0.76 -11.87
CA GLN A 85 -11.80 1.42 -10.57
C GLN A 85 -12.59 0.57 -9.56
N VAL A 86 -13.70 -0.05 -10.00
CA VAL A 86 -14.50 -0.94 -9.14
C VAL A 86 -13.68 -2.17 -8.73
N LYS A 87 -12.98 -2.82 -9.66
CA LYS A 87 -12.10 -3.96 -9.35
C LYS A 87 -10.99 -3.57 -8.35
N THR A 88 -10.41 -2.38 -8.51
CA THR A 88 -9.41 -1.85 -7.56
C THR A 88 -10.01 -1.67 -6.17
N MET A 89 -11.24 -1.10 -6.05
CA MET A 89 -11.92 -0.95 -4.77
C MET A 89 -12.20 -2.30 -4.10
N ILE A 90 -12.63 -3.31 -4.87
CA ILE A 90 -12.88 -4.67 -4.36
C ILE A 90 -11.57 -5.31 -3.85
N ARG A 91 -10.50 -5.22 -4.64
CA ARG A 91 -9.18 -5.71 -4.23
C ARG A 91 -8.70 -5.05 -2.93
N ASP A 92 -8.95 -3.76 -2.80
CA ASP A 92 -8.50 -2.96 -1.66
C ASP A 92 -9.40 -3.09 -0.42
N GLN A 93 -10.50 -3.86 -0.47
CA GLN A 93 -11.40 -4.15 0.66
C GLN A 93 -10.75 -5.02 1.75
N THR A 94 -9.74 -5.80 1.40
CA THR A 94 -9.14 -6.75 2.34
C THR A 94 -8.49 -6.02 3.52
N ASP A 95 -8.76 -6.46 4.74
CA ASP A 95 -8.18 -5.96 5.98
C ASP A 95 -6.66 -6.18 6.02
N ASN A 96 -6.17 -7.20 5.32
CA ASN A 96 -4.76 -7.44 5.11
C ASN A 96 -4.30 -6.75 3.83
N THR A 97 -3.23 -5.96 3.92
CA THR A 97 -2.53 -5.47 2.74
C THR A 97 -2.07 -6.67 1.90
N MET A 98 -2.06 -6.54 0.58
CA MET A 98 -1.57 -7.63 -0.28
C MET A 98 -0.13 -8.03 0.08
N ASP A 99 0.65 -7.09 0.60
CA ASP A 99 2.02 -7.31 1.05
C ASP A 99 2.09 -8.34 2.19
N MET A 100 1.08 -8.40 3.06
CA MET A 100 0.99 -9.34 4.18
C MET A 100 0.32 -10.66 3.81
N SER A 101 -0.08 -10.85 2.54
CA SER A 101 -0.63 -12.13 2.08
C SER A 101 0.42 -13.23 2.21
N VAL A 102 0.04 -14.33 2.85
CA VAL A 102 0.90 -15.51 3.00
C VAL A 102 0.91 -16.28 1.69
N LEU A 103 2.10 -16.65 1.22
CA LEU A 103 2.27 -17.48 0.03
C LEU A 103 2.35 -18.94 0.47
N ASP A 104 1.20 -19.56 0.68
CA ASP A 104 1.05 -20.89 1.29
C ASP A 104 1.75 -22.03 0.52
N ASP A 105 2.01 -21.83 -0.76
CA ASP A 105 2.69 -22.77 -1.66
C ASP A 105 4.21 -22.52 -1.78
N VAL A 106 4.74 -21.53 -1.05
CA VAL A 106 6.15 -21.13 -1.10
C VAL A 106 6.87 -21.53 0.19
N PRO A 107 7.90 -22.39 0.11
CA PRO A 107 8.71 -22.71 1.28
C PRO A 107 9.66 -21.57 1.64
N MET A 108 10.05 -21.49 2.91
CA MET A 108 11.02 -20.50 3.39
C MET A 108 12.39 -20.57 2.70
N THR A 109 12.72 -21.73 2.12
CA THR A 109 13.96 -21.97 1.35
C THR A 109 14.03 -21.21 0.04
N ASP A 110 12.92 -20.67 -0.47
CA ASP A 110 12.85 -19.88 -1.68
C ASP A 110 13.28 -18.40 -1.43
N LEU A 111 13.50 -18.06 -0.17
CA LEU A 111 14.11 -16.78 0.20
C LEU A 111 15.64 -16.88 0.12
N ASN A 112 16.27 -15.80 -0.34
CA ASN A 112 17.72 -15.68 -0.43
C ASN A 112 18.35 -15.43 0.93
N TYR A 113 19.07 -16.42 1.45
CA TYR A 113 19.68 -16.38 2.77
C TYR A 113 20.73 -15.28 2.92
N GLU A 114 21.54 -15.04 1.89
CA GLU A 114 22.59 -14.00 1.91
C GLU A 114 21.98 -12.60 2.05
N THR A 115 20.90 -12.32 1.31
CA THR A 115 20.16 -11.05 1.43
C THR A 115 19.58 -10.86 2.83
N ILE A 116 18.98 -11.92 3.39
CA ILE A 116 18.44 -11.87 4.76
C ILE A 116 19.54 -11.57 5.78
N GLN A 117 20.67 -12.26 5.72
CA GLN A 117 21.80 -12.03 6.63
C GLN A 117 22.40 -10.63 6.45
N GLY A 118 22.53 -10.15 5.24
CA GLY A 118 22.95 -8.80 4.93
C GLY A 118 22.04 -7.74 5.57
N TYR A 119 20.73 -7.93 5.42
CA TYR A 119 19.73 -7.05 6.02
C TYR A 119 19.77 -7.08 7.56
N ARG A 120 19.85 -8.27 8.17
CA ARG A 120 19.98 -8.42 9.63
C ARG A 120 21.23 -7.75 10.19
N ASN A 121 22.37 -7.91 9.52
CA ASN A 121 23.62 -7.31 9.96
C ASN A 121 23.55 -5.78 9.92
N ARG A 122 22.93 -5.20 8.88
CA ARG A 122 22.68 -3.76 8.81
C ARG A 122 21.73 -3.29 9.92
N HIS A 123 20.66 -4.02 10.17
CA HIS A 123 19.73 -3.70 11.25
C HIS A 123 20.42 -3.71 12.61
N ARG A 124 21.27 -4.71 12.89
CA ARG A 124 22.07 -4.78 14.14
C ARG A 124 23.05 -3.62 14.26
N SER A 125 23.69 -3.23 13.16
CA SER A 125 24.63 -2.11 13.16
C SER A 125 23.95 -0.78 13.42
N LEU A 126 22.79 -0.54 12.81
CA LEU A 126 22.03 0.69 12.96
C LEU A 126 21.29 0.78 14.30
N LYS A 127 20.82 -0.35 14.82
CA LYS A 127 20.03 -0.44 16.06
C LYS A 127 20.54 -1.57 16.98
N PRO A 128 21.74 -1.42 17.60
CA PRO A 128 22.38 -2.50 18.37
C PRO A 128 21.54 -2.98 19.57
N ALA A 129 20.77 -2.09 20.17
CA ALA A 129 19.93 -2.40 21.33
C ALA A 129 18.52 -2.91 20.98
N HIS A 130 18.19 -3.03 19.67
CA HIS A 130 16.85 -3.44 19.27
C HIS A 130 16.59 -4.90 19.64
N PRO A 131 15.41 -5.24 20.23
CA PRO A 131 15.08 -6.60 20.67
C PRO A 131 15.19 -7.65 19.56
N PHE A 132 14.86 -7.28 18.31
CA PHE A 132 14.91 -8.19 17.15
C PHE A 132 16.33 -8.69 16.81
N GLY A 133 17.38 -8.02 17.27
CA GLY A 133 18.76 -8.47 17.07
C GLY A 133 19.07 -9.82 17.75
N ARG A 134 18.28 -10.24 18.75
CA ARG A 134 18.45 -11.50 19.50
C ARG A 134 17.63 -12.67 18.96
N LEU A 135 16.68 -12.40 18.07
CA LEU A 135 15.80 -13.42 17.50
C LEU A 135 16.59 -14.33 16.54
N ASP A 136 16.15 -15.56 16.36
CA ASP A 136 16.61 -16.40 15.26
C ASP A 136 16.10 -15.87 13.90
N ASP A 137 16.49 -16.50 12.78
CA ASP A 137 16.14 -15.99 11.45
C ASP A 137 14.64 -16.05 11.18
N PHE A 138 13.96 -17.11 11.60
CA PHE A 138 12.53 -17.27 11.38
C PHE A 138 11.69 -16.33 12.23
N GLU A 139 12.03 -16.19 13.50
CA GLU A 139 11.39 -15.23 14.40
C GLU A 139 11.63 -13.78 13.94
N TYR A 140 12.84 -13.49 13.45
CA TYR A 140 13.17 -12.19 12.90
C TYR A 140 12.32 -11.86 11.67
N LEU A 141 12.26 -12.76 10.68
CA LEU A 141 11.45 -12.57 9.47
C LEU A 141 9.96 -12.40 9.79
N ARG A 142 9.46 -13.18 10.76
CA ARG A 142 8.10 -13.02 11.24
C ARG A 142 7.88 -11.66 11.90
N SER A 143 8.82 -11.20 12.71
CA SER A 143 8.70 -9.93 13.45
C SER A 143 8.74 -8.70 12.54
N ILE A 144 9.41 -8.78 11.39
CA ILE A 144 9.42 -7.72 10.38
C ILE A 144 8.30 -7.86 9.33
N GLY A 145 7.45 -8.89 9.43
CA GLY A 145 6.35 -9.12 8.50
C GLY A 145 6.75 -9.80 7.19
N ALA A 146 8.00 -10.28 7.06
CA ALA A 146 8.48 -10.99 5.87
C ALA A 146 8.01 -12.46 5.80
N ALA A 147 7.56 -13.02 6.92
CA ALA A 147 6.97 -14.35 7.00
C ALA A 147 5.80 -14.37 7.98
N ALA A 148 4.86 -15.27 7.76
CA ALA A 148 3.73 -15.49 8.67
C ALA A 148 3.31 -16.97 8.67
N ILE A 149 2.60 -17.36 9.73
CA ILE A 149 2.06 -18.71 9.85
C ILE A 149 0.82 -18.82 8.98
N SER A 150 0.83 -19.80 8.07
CA SER A 150 -0.31 -20.13 7.24
C SER A 150 -1.51 -20.60 8.08
N ASN A 151 -2.70 -20.21 7.66
CA ASN A 151 -3.95 -20.73 8.22
C ASN A 151 -4.29 -22.13 7.68
N ILE A 152 -3.66 -22.56 6.58
CA ILE A 152 -3.95 -23.82 5.89
C ILE A 152 -3.19 -24.96 6.56
N ASP A 153 -1.86 -24.93 6.56
CA ASP A 153 -0.98 -26.02 7.03
C ASP A 153 -0.33 -25.74 8.40
N LYS A 154 -0.52 -24.55 8.97
CA LYS A 154 0.05 -24.09 10.23
C LYS A 154 1.59 -23.99 10.23
N GLN A 155 2.20 -23.94 9.06
CA GLN A 155 3.64 -23.75 8.90
C GLN A 155 3.97 -22.27 8.60
N LEU A 156 5.26 -21.97 8.70
CA LEU A 156 5.78 -20.64 8.38
C LEU A 156 6.06 -20.55 6.89
N HIS A 157 5.47 -19.54 6.24
CA HIS A 157 5.65 -19.24 4.82
C HIS A 157 6.03 -17.77 4.63
N PRO A 158 6.69 -17.43 3.52
CA PRO A 158 6.93 -16.04 3.15
C PRO A 158 5.59 -15.30 2.97
N THR A 159 5.58 -14.03 3.34
CA THR A 159 4.55 -13.11 2.86
C THR A 159 4.91 -12.59 1.46
N ALA A 160 3.96 -11.99 0.75
CA ALA A 160 4.23 -11.33 -0.53
C ALA A 160 5.35 -10.29 -0.40
N ALA A 161 5.33 -9.47 0.67
CA ALA A 161 6.43 -8.54 0.97
C ALA A 161 7.75 -9.26 1.22
N GLY A 162 7.73 -10.35 2.00
CA GLY A 162 8.92 -11.15 2.28
C GLY A 162 9.55 -11.72 1.01
N MET A 163 8.71 -12.23 0.10
CA MET A 163 9.16 -12.75 -1.19
C MET A 163 9.78 -11.67 -2.07
N LEU A 164 9.13 -10.52 -2.20
CA LEU A 164 9.65 -9.39 -2.99
C LEU A 164 10.95 -8.83 -2.41
N MET A 165 11.06 -8.77 -1.08
CA MET A 165 12.24 -8.23 -0.39
C MET A 165 13.43 -9.18 -0.37
N PHE A 166 13.21 -10.49 -0.28
CA PHE A 166 14.25 -11.45 0.03
C PHE A 166 14.27 -12.69 -0.87
N GLY A 167 13.35 -12.87 -1.81
CA GLY A 167 13.36 -13.97 -2.76
C GLY A 167 14.47 -13.85 -3.81
N ASP A 168 14.81 -14.93 -4.48
CA ASP A 168 15.55 -14.88 -5.73
C ASP A 168 14.59 -14.53 -6.88
N GLU A 169 15.07 -13.77 -7.87
CA GLU A 169 14.25 -13.22 -8.96
C GLU A 169 13.40 -14.31 -9.65
N TYR A 170 13.96 -15.47 -9.96
CA TYR A 170 13.24 -16.57 -10.62
C TYR A 170 12.09 -17.13 -9.76
N ASN A 171 12.16 -17.05 -8.43
CA ASN A 171 11.08 -17.40 -7.54
C ASN A 171 10.05 -16.26 -7.45
N ILE A 172 10.52 -15.01 -7.43
CA ILE A 172 9.64 -13.83 -7.39
C ILE A 172 8.72 -13.81 -8.62
N VAL A 173 9.26 -13.97 -9.83
CA VAL A 173 8.47 -13.89 -11.08
C VAL A 173 7.46 -15.02 -11.23
N ARG A 174 7.63 -16.16 -10.54
CA ARG A 174 6.62 -17.24 -10.53
C ARG A 174 5.31 -16.80 -9.86
N HIS A 175 5.39 -15.91 -8.86
CA HIS A 175 4.24 -15.39 -8.12
C HIS A 175 3.83 -14.01 -8.59
N PHE A 176 4.79 -13.24 -9.08
CA PHE A 176 4.62 -11.85 -9.56
C PHE A 176 5.18 -11.71 -10.98
N PRO A 177 4.45 -12.18 -12.02
CA PRO A 177 4.96 -12.23 -13.40
C PRO A 177 5.36 -10.88 -14.00
N GLU A 178 4.79 -9.78 -13.49
CA GLU A 178 5.12 -8.42 -13.91
C GLU A 178 6.30 -7.81 -13.13
N TYR A 179 6.93 -8.58 -12.25
CA TYR A 179 8.04 -8.09 -11.45
C TYR A 179 9.26 -7.82 -12.32
N PHE A 180 9.73 -6.60 -12.28
CA PHE A 180 10.94 -6.18 -12.98
C PHE A 180 11.50 -4.91 -12.34
N LEU A 181 12.79 -4.93 -11.97
CA LEU A 181 13.53 -3.77 -11.48
C LEU A 181 14.59 -3.40 -12.50
N ASP A 182 14.68 -2.12 -12.83
CA ASP A 182 15.64 -1.59 -13.79
C ASP A 182 16.15 -0.23 -13.35
N TYR A 183 17.43 -0.14 -13.04
CA TYR A 183 18.14 1.11 -12.84
C TYR A 183 18.96 1.41 -14.08
N GLN A 184 18.85 2.62 -14.59
CA GLN A 184 19.60 3.12 -15.74
C GLN A 184 20.24 4.45 -15.38
N GLU A 185 21.54 4.54 -15.62
CA GLU A 185 22.30 5.77 -15.47
C GLU A 185 22.63 6.32 -16.86
N ILE A 186 22.28 7.59 -17.11
CA ILE A 186 22.47 8.26 -18.38
C ILE A 186 23.27 9.54 -18.13
N LEU A 187 24.59 9.43 -18.15
CA LEU A 187 25.50 10.57 -18.00
C LEU A 187 25.74 11.31 -19.32
N ASP A 188 25.70 10.59 -20.44
CA ASP A 188 25.87 11.12 -21.77
C ASP A 188 24.61 10.84 -22.63
N PRO A 189 23.89 11.88 -23.10
CA PRO A 189 22.71 11.70 -23.92
C PRO A 189 22.95 11.00 -25.26
N SER A 190 24.21 10.90 -25.72
CA SER A 190 24.55 10.21 -26.98
C SER A 190 24.58 8.70 -26.85
N ILE A 191 24.61 8.16 -25.64
CA ILE A 191 24.59 6.73 -25.36
C ILE A 191 23.31 6.33 -24.64
N ARG A 192 22.91 5.07 -24.84
CA ARG A 192 21.64 4.60 -24.31
C ARG A 192 21.63 4.53 -22.77
N TRP A 193 22.73 4.14 -22.15
CA TRP A 193 22.99 4.15 -20.72
C TRP A 193 24.51 4.07 -20.45
N THR A 194 24.95 4.69 -19.38
CA THR A 194 26.34 4.60 -18.91
C THR A 194 26.52 3.39 -18.01
N ASP A 195 25.52 3.12 -17.16
CA ASP A 195 25.45 1.96 -16.27
C ASP A 195 24.00 1.44 -16.19
N ARG A 196 23.84 0.16 -15.93
CA ARG A 196 22.54 -0.46 -15.81
C ARG A 196 22.55 -1.61 -14.81
N LEU A 197 21.45 -1.71 -14.02
CA LEU A 197 21.23 -2.83 -13.10
C LEU A 197 19.80 -3.35 -13.29
N GLN A 198 19.68 -4.62 -13.70
CA GLN A 198 18.39 -5.26 -13.94
C GLN A 198 18.20 -6.47 -13.03
N SER A 199 16.97 -6.67 -12.51
CA SER A 199 16.64 -7.83 -11.70
C SER A 199 16.83 -9.16 -12.43
N SER A 200 16.54 -9.19 -13.73
CA SER A 200 16.61 -10.38 -14.59
C SER A 200 18.00 -10.70 -15.14
N SER A 201 19.07 -10.02 -14.65
CA SER A 201 20.43 -10.27 -15.16
C SER A 201 21.00 -11.65 -14.77
N GLY A 202 20.51 -12.22 -13.66
CA GLY A 202 21.05 -13.45 -13.08
C GLY A 202 22.39 -13.30 -12.35
N GLU A 203 22.94 -12.08 -12.25
CA GLU A 203 24.22 -11.77 -11.61
C GLU A 203 24.10 -11.55 -10.09
N TRP A 204 22.90 -11.40 -9.60
CA TRP A 204 22.56 -11.10 -8.21
C TRP A 204 21.14 -11.61 -7.89
N SER A 205 20.71 -11.53 -6.63
CA SER A 205 19.40 -12.06 -6.20
C SER A 205 18.18 -11.51 -6.97
N GLY A 206 18.29 -10.31 -7.52
CA GLY A 206 17.20 -9.63 -8.23
C GLY A 206 16.08 -9.11 -7.34
N ASN A 207 16.17 -9.22 -6.01
CA ASN A 207 15.13 -8.77 -5.08
C ASN A 207 15.24 -7.27 -4.74
N ILE A 208 14.18 -6.74 -4.12
CA ILE A 208 14.09 -5.30 -3.79
C ILE A 208 15.18 -4.88 -2.80
N CYS A 209 15.51 -5.70 -1.81
CA CYS A 209 16.49 -5.37 -0.79
C CYS A 209 17.88 -5.17 -1.40
N ASP A 210 18.35 -6.13 -2.19
CA ASP A 210 19.64 -6.03 -2.88
C ASP A 210 19.65 -4.91 -3.91
N PHE A 211 18.54 -4.74 -4.66
CA PHE A 211 18.40 -3.65 -5.61
C PHE A 211 18.61 -2.30 -4.94
N TYR A 212 17.88 -2.04 -3.87
CA TYR A 212 17.97 -0.78 -3.12
C TYR A 212 19.43 -0.48 -2.71
N PHE A 213 20.10 -1.45 -2.10
CA PHE A 213 21.46 -1.21 -1.63
C PHE A 213 22.48 -1.07 -2.77
N ARG A 214 22.30 -1.78 -3.87
CA ARG A 214 23.18 -1.65 -5.05
C ARG A 214 23.01 -0.29 -5.69
N VAL A 215 21.77 0.15 -5.91
CA VAL A 215 21.47 1.47 -6.49
C VAL A 215 21.92 2.58 -5.55
N TYR A 216 21.60 2.49 -4.27
CA TYR A 216 22.02 3.46 -3.28
C TYR A 216 23.56 3.63 -3.26
N ASN A 217 24.30 2.52 -3.24
CA ASN A 217 25.77 2.56 -3.28
C ASN A 217 26.31 3.21 -4.56
N LYS A 218 25.70 2.95 -5.73
CA LYS A 218 26.07 3.63 -6.98
C LYS A 218 25.85 5.14 -6.88
N LEU A 219 24.66 5.56 -6.42
CA LEU A 219 24.28 6.97 -6.31
C LEU A 219 25.18 7.76 -5.33
N ILE A 220 25.64 7.14 -4.23
CA ILE A 220 26.50 7.83 -3.27
C ILE A 220 27.97 7.84 -3.66
N THR A 221 28.42 6.95 -4.54
CA THR A 221 29.86 6.82 -4.90
C THR A 221 30.43 8.11 -5.50
N ASP A 222 29.61 8.84 -6.27
CA ASP A 222 30.02 10.09 -6.92
C ASP A 222 29.75 11.34 -6.08
N ILE A 223 29.11 11.16 -4.90
CA ILE A 223 28.84 12.29 -4.02
C ILE A 223 30.12 12.67 -3.26
N LYS A 224 30.72 13.81 -3.66
CA LYS A 224 31.83 14.41 -2.92
C LYS A 224 31.35 14.95 -1.58
N ILE A 225 31.62 14.20 -0.51
CA ILE A 225 31.28 14.63 0.85
C ILE A 225 32.37 15.58 1.32
N PRO A 226 32.06 16.87 1.59
CA PRO A 226 33.04 17.76 2.21
C PRO A 226 33.37 17.23 3.61
N PHE A 227 34.67 17.20 3.95
CA PHE A 227 35.08 16.81 5.29
C PHE A 227 34.54 17.82 6.31
N LYS A 228 33.52 17.37 7.09
CA LYS A 228 32.92 18.14 8.17
C LYS A 228 33.03 17.36 9.45
N THR A 229 33.40 18.02 10.53
CA THR A 229 33.39 17.45 11.89
C THR A 229 32.45 18.25 12.76
N VAL A 230 31.64 17.55 13.57
CA VAL A 230 30.86 18.15 14.67
C VAL A 230 31.32 17.45 15.95
N ASP A 231 31.68 18.23 16.94
CA ASP A 231 32.17 17.73 18.24
C ASP A 231 33.33 16.72 18.13
N GLY A 232 34.20 16.91 17.12
CA GLY A 232 35.39 16.06 16.87
C GLY A 232 35.09 14.76 16.13
N ASN A 233 33.83 14.46 15.83
CA ASN A 233 33.43 13.30 15.04
C ASN A 233 33.14 13.69 13.60
N ARG A 234 33.60 12.85 12.66
CA ARG A 234 33.32 13.02 11.24
C ARG A 234 31.83 12.78 10.96
N ILE A 235 31.20 13.70 10.21
CA ILE A 235 29.86 13.50 9.69
C ILE A 235 30.01 12.84 8.33
N ASP A 236 29.64 11.57 8.25
CA ASP A 236 29.62 10.80 6.98
C ASP A 236 28.28 10.88 6.28
N ASP A 237 27.24 11.39 6.94
CA ASP A 237 25.88 11.51 6.42
C ASP A 237 25.55 12.99 6.17
N THR A 238 25.10 13.30 4.95
CA THR A 238 24.71 14.66 4.55
C THR A 238 23.22 14.67 4.20
N PRO A 239 22.57 15.85 4.13
CA PRO A 239 21.17 15.95 3.66
C PRO A 239 20.91 15.30 2.29
N ILE A 240 21.96 15.21 1.44
CA ILE A 240 21.87 14.52 0.15
C ILE A 240 21.70 13.01 0.34
N HIS A 241 22.45 12.40 1.28
CA HIS A 241 22.31 10.97 1.59
C HIS A 241 20.94 10.67 2.20
N GLU A 242 20.43 11.58 3.02
CA GLU A 242 19.08 11.46 3.61
C GLU A 242 18.02 11.53 2.51
N ALA A 243 18.09 12.51 1.61
CA ALA A 243 17.18 12.63 0.48
C ALA A 243 17.22 11.40 -0.45
N LEU A 244 18.41 10.84 -0.72
CA LEU A 244 18.55 9.62 -1.53
C LEU A 244 17.97 8.37 -0.87
N ARG A 245 17.90 8.34 0.47
CA ARG A 245 17.24 7.22 1.19
C ARG A 245 15.72 7.30 1.17
N GLU A 246 15.18 8.50 0.98
CA GLU A 246 13.73 8.75 0.93
C GLU A 246 13.15 8.70 -0.49
N ALA A 247 14.00 8.82 -1.51
CA ALA A 247 13.60 8.77 -2.92
C ALA A 247 13.40 7.33 -3.42
#